data_4a77ed59e3d6a6860532477d58d9ff1a
#
_entry.id   4a77ed59e3d6a6860532477d58d9ff1a
#
_cell.length_a   1.000
_cell.length_b   1.000
_cell.length_c   1.000
_cell.angle_alpha   90.00
_cell.angle_beta   90.00
_cell.angle_gamma   90.00
#
_symmetry.space_group_name_H-M   'P 1'
#
loop_
_entity.id
_entity.type
_entity.pdbx_description
1 polymer ?
#
loop_
_entity_poly.entity_id
_entity_poly.type
_entity_poly.pdbx_seq_one_letter_code
_entity_poly.pdbx_strand_id
1 'polypeptide(L)'
;ETEGEHYQRNQFPWHGAYCGDIDLTGWRKPISYYREMLFFPERNKLFLSVKEPTGYYGEIKETQWSVWPTWENWNWPGHEGKNIDVEIYSRYPSVRLYLNDKLIGEKATTREEEFKAIFTLPYAPGTLRVAGVENGQEKESRTLETAGKPARIRLTADRTEISADGESLVYVVAEITDKKGRVVPNADNLLAFELQ
;
A
#
# COMPACT_ATOMS: atom_id res chain seq x y z
N GLU A 1 8.63 9.19 5.52
CA GLU A 1 7.63 9.09 6.58
C GLU A 1 6.31 9.59 6.04
N THR A 2 5.29 8.76 6.04
CA THR A 2 3.92 9.20 5.83
C THR A 2 3.44 9.84 7.14
N GLU A 3 3.84 11.08 7.31
CA GLU A 3 3.47 11.87 8.47
C GLU A 3 1.96 12.01 8.53
N GLY A 4 1.31 11.42 9.39
CA GLY A 4 -0.12 11.39 9.48
C GLY A 4 -0.65 10.01 9.79
N GLU A 5 0.18 8.98 9.65
CA GLU A 5 -0.16 7.60 9.98
C GLU A 5 0.30 7.21 11.39
N HIS A 6 1.32 7.87 11.92
CA HIS A 6 1.84 7.64 13.27
C HIS A 6 1.45 8.77 14.22
N TYR A 7 1.23 8.40 15.47
CA TYR A 7 0.81 9.34 16.49
C TYR A 7 1.95 10.25 16.92
N GLN A 8 1.80 11.56 16.65
CA GLN A 8 2.78 12.59 16.99
C GLN A 8 2.21 13.66 17.93
N ARG A 9 1.20 13.32 18.74
CA ARG A 9 0.62 14.27 19.67
C ARG A 9 1.69 14.79 20.65
N ASN A 10 1.69 16.09 20.89
CA ASN A 10 2.65 16.82 21.70
C ASN A 10 4.05 16.99 21.07
N GLN A 11 4.23 16.67 19.80
CA GLN A 11 5.42 17.05 19.05
C GLN A 11 5.16 18.35 18.30
N PHE A 12 6.06 19.28 18.42
CA PHE A 12 6.04 20.54 17.66
C PHE A 12 7.27 20.58 16.73
N PRO A 13 7.13 21.02 15.48
CA PRO A 13 5.89 21.42 14.80
C PRO A 13 5.02 20.25 14.38
N TRP A 14 3.69 20.46 14.33
CA TRP A 14 2.77 19.48 13.76
C TRP A 14 2.88 19.51 12.25
N HIS A 15 3.07 18.33 11.65
CA HIS A 15 3.23 18.20 10.20
C HIS A 15 1.98 17.70 9.50
N GLY A 16 1.05 17.08 10.21
CA GLY A 16 -0.17 16.56 9.62
C GLY A 16 -1.15 15.94 10.62
N ALA A 17 -2.20 15.33 10.09
CA ALA A 17 -3.20 14.61 10.85
C ALA A 17 -3.39 13.20 10.27
N TYR A 18 -3.83 12.25 11.12
CA TYR A 18 -4.04 10.84 10.74
C TYR A 18 -5.26 10.60 9.85
N CYS A 19 -6.06 11.62 9.60
CA CYS A 19 -7.24 11.55 8.75
C CYS A 19 -6.91 11.86 7.28
N GLY A 20 -7.89 11.62 6.40
CA GLY A 20 -7.79 11.93 4.98
C GLY A 20 -7.38 10.75 4.11
N ASP A 21 -7.54 10.94 2.80
CA ASP A 21 -7.32 9.93 1.76
C ASP A 21 -5.99 10.07 1.05
N ILE A 22 -5.34 11.21 1.22
CA ILE A 22 -4.09 11.58 0.58
C ILE A 22 -3.14 11.98 1.69
N ASP A 23 -1.91 11.53 1.63
CA ASP A 23 -0.86 11.90 2.57
C ASP A 23 -0.29 13.30 2.27
N LEU A 24 0.60 13.79 3.14
CA LEU A 24 1.20 15.11 2.99
C LEU A 24 2.10 15.25 1.75
N THR A 25 2.51 14.15 1.17
CA THR A 25 3.36 14.12 -0.03
C THR A 25 2.56 13.97 -1.32
N GLY A 26 1.22 13.89 -1.22
CA GLY A 26 0.31 13.81 -2.35
C GLY A 26 -0.04 12.38 -2.78
N TRP A 27 0.42 11.35 -2.07
CA TRP A 27 0.11 9.96 -2.38
C TRP A 27 -1.22 9.53 -1.79
N ARG A 28 -1.91 8.68 -2.53
CA ARG A 28 -3.16 8.08 -2.08
C ARG A 28 -2.88 7.02 -1.00
N LYS A 29 -3.60 7.11 0.11
CA LYS A 29 -3.61 6.05 1.12
C LYS A 29 -4.50 4.89 0.69
N PRO A 30 -4.21 3.64 1.10
CA PRO A 30 -5.04 2.48 0.78
C PRO A 30 -6.53 2.65 1.07
N ILE A 31 -6.89 3.35 2.15
CA ILE A 31 -8.29 3.62 2.50
C ILE A 31 -9.04 4.44 1.42
N SER A 32 -8.33 5.24 0.63
CA SER A 32 -8.93 6.00 -0.46
C SER A 32 -9.47 5.10 -1.58
N TYR A 33 -8.82 3.96 -1.82
CA TYR A 33 -9.27 2.97 -2.80
C TYR A 33 -10.54 2.25 -2.33
N TYR A 34 -10.70 2.05 -1.01
CA TYR A 34 -11.96 1.56 -0.46
C TYR A 34 -13.10 2.55 -0.71
N ARG A 35 -12.91 3.84 -0.46
CA ARG A 35 -13.90 4.87 -0.73
C ARG A 35 -14.20 4.98 -2.23
N GLU A 36 -13.18 4.98 -3.08
CA GLU A 36 -13.37 4.96 -4.52
C GLU A 36 -14.21 3.76 -4.96
N MET A 37 -13.95 2.58 -4.44
CA MET A 37 -14.71 1.36 -4.74
C MET A 37 -16.18 1.45 -4.30
N LEU A 38 -16.48 2.14 -3.21
CA LEU A 38 -17.85 2.33 -2.74
C LEU A 38 -18.64 3.30 -3.63
N PHE A 39 -18.00 4.40 -4.07
CA PHE A 39 -18.66 5.48 -4.82
C PHE A 39 -18.53 5.32 -6.34
N PHE A 40 -17.47 4.67 -6.81
CA PHE A 40 -17.14 4.49 -8.23
C PHE A 40 -16.72 3.04 -8.53
N PRO A 41 -17.64 2.07 -8.38
CA PRO A 41 -17.32 0.64 -8.47
C PRO A 41 -16.81 0.21 -9.86
N GLU A 42 -17.01 1.04 -10.88
CA GLU A 42 -16.50 0.80 -12.22
C GLU A 42 -15.00 1.04 -12.37
N ARG A 43 -14.39 1.83 -11.46
CA ARG A 43 -12.97 2.20 -11.54
C ARG A 43 -12.05 1.18 -10.92
N ASN A 44 -12.48 0.60 -9.80
CA ASN A 44 -11.67 -0.35 -9.05
C ASN A 44 -12.58 -1.38 -8.36
N LYS A 45 -12.33 -2.66 -8.58
CA LYS A 45 -13.12 -3.74 -8.00
C LYS A 45 -12.35 -4.62 -7.01
N LEU A 46 -11.03 -4.50 -7.00
CA LEU A 46 -10.17 -5.31 -6.13
C LEU A 46 -8.94 -4.52 -5.71
N PHE A 47 -8.69 -4.43 -4.41
CA PHE A 47 -7.53 -3.78 -3.83
C PHE A 47 -6.92 -4.65 -2.74
N LEU A 48 -5.59 -4.67 -2.66
CA LEU A 48 -4.82 -5.48 -1.72
C LEU A 48 -3.91 -4.57 -0.91
N SER A 49 -4.07 -4.57 0.40
CA SER A 49 -3.19 -3.88 1.33
C SER A 49 -2.84 -4.75 2.53
N VAL A 50 -1.83 -4.34 3.26
CA VAL A 50 -1.33 -5.04 4.44
C VAL A 50 -1.31 -4.05 5.59
N LYS A 51 -1.87 -4.42 6.73
CA LYS A 51 -1.78 -3.60 7.94
C LYS A 51 -0.34 -3.56 8.42
N GLU A 52 0.09 -2.36 8.81
CA GLU A 52 1.41 -2.20 9.38
C GLU A 52 1.59 -3.07 10.62
N PRO A 53 2.67 -3.87 10.70
CA PRO A 53 2.95 -4.62 11.91
C PRO A 53 3.20 -3.67 13.10
N THR A 54 2.62 -3.99 14.24
CA THR A 54 2.72 -3.17 15.46
C THR A 54 4.16 -2.81 15.77
N GLY A 55 4.44 -1.52 15.89
CA GLY A 55 5.74 -0.99 16.26
C GLY A 55 6.80 -1.01 15.15
N TYR A 56 6.41 -1.30 13.89
CA TYR A 56 7.37 -1.37 12.78
C TYR A 56 7.98 0.01 12.45
N TYR A 57 7.13 1.00 12.18
CA TYR A 57 7.56 2.39 11.96
C TYR A 57 7.38 3.29 13.19
N GLY A 58 6.87 2.76 14.29
CA GLY A 58 6.66 3.49 15.52
C GLY A 58 5.37 3.10 16.25
N GLU A 59 4.97 3.93 17.23
CA GLU A 59 3.74 3.71 17.96
C GLU A 59 2.54 4.15 17.13
N ILE A 60 1.57 3.24 16.96
CA ILE A 60 0.30 3.50 16.29
C ILE A 60 -0.78 3.69 17.36
N LYS A 61 -1.52 4.79 17.28
CA LYS A 61 -2.71 5.02 18.11
C LYS A 61 -3.92 5.21 17.23
N GLU A 62 -4.89 4.34 17.39
CA GLU A 62 -6.20 4.51 16.79
C GLU A 62 -6.99 5.58 17.53
N THR A 63 -7.62 6.45 16.80
CA THR A 63 -8.53 7.48 17.29
C THR A 63 -9.78 7.51 16.42
N GLN A 64 -10.80 8.23 16.82
CA GLN A 64 -12.01 8.39 15.99
C GLN A 64 -11.75 9.02 14.60
N TRP A 65 -10.57 9.60 14.40
CA TRP A 65 -10.17 10.30 13.17
C TRP A 65 -9.12 9.54 12.36
N SER A 66 -8.57 8.47 12.91
CA SER A 66 -7.51 7.70 12.27
C SER A 66 -7.91 6.24 12.09
N VAL A 67 -7.43 5.63 11.04
CA VAL A 67 -7.49 4.19 10.82
C VAL A 67 -6.09 3.61 10.98
N TRP A 68 -6.00 2.32 11.27
CA TRP A 68 -4.71 1.63 11.31
C TRP A 68 -4.00 1.75 9.97
N PRO A 69 -2.70 2.12 9.94
CA PRO A 69 -1.96 2.25 8.69
C PRO A 69 -1.95 0.96 7.89
N THR A 70 -2.24 1.08 6.61
CA THR A 70 -2.19 -0.02 5.65
C THR A 70 -1.30 0.37 4.48
N TRP A 71 -0.62 -0.60 3.88
CA TRP A 71 0.39 -0.38 2.87
C TRP A 71 0.23 -1.35 1.70
N GLU A 72 0.53 -0.92 0.49
CA GLU A 72 0.74 -1.79 -0.67
C GLU A 72 2.15 -2.40 -0.60
N ASN A 73 2.42 -3.13 0.47
CA ASN A 73 3.76 -3.62 0.80
C ASN A 73 3.73 -5.04 1.36
N TRP A 74 4.63 -5.92 0.87
CA TRP A 74 4.90 -7.23 1.44
C TRP A 74 6.38 -7.39 1.76
N ASN A 75 6.99 -6.35 2.41
CA ASN A 75 8.36 -6.33 2.89
C ASN A 75 8.39 -5.93 4.36
N TRP A 76 8.37 -6.92 5.22
CA TRP A 76 8.34 -6.73 6.67
C TRP A 76 9.50 -7.49 7.33
N PRO A 77 10.79 -7.13 7.04
CA PRO A 77 11.95 -7.81 7.62
C PRO A 77 11.92 -7.76 9.15
N GLY A 78 12.23 -8.88 9.78
CA GLY A 78 12.17 -9.05 11.23
C GLY A 78 10.79 -9.46 11.76
N HIS A 79 9.81 -9.67 10.89
CA HIS A 79 8.47 -10.16 11.23
C HIS A 79 8.20 -11.57 10.71
N GLU A 80 9.22 -12.27 10.22
CA GLU A 80 9.08 -13.64 9.72
C GLU A 80 8.44 -14.55 10.78
N GLY A 81 7.38 -15.25 10.39
CA GLY A 81 6.58 -16.11 11.25
C GLY A 81 5.61 -15.41 12.20
N LYS A 82 5.66 -14.08 12.34
CA LYS A 82 4.66 -13.34 13.12
C LYS A 82 3.40 -13.10 12.30
N ASN A 83 2.26 -13.10 12.94
CA ASN A 83 0.99 -12.82 12.27
C ASN A 83 0.92 -11.37 11.80
N ILE A 84 0.50 -11.20 10.55
CA ILE A 84 0.22 -9.91 9.92
C ILE A 84 -1.20 -9.98 9.32
N ASP A 85 -1.93 -8.87 9.43
CA ASP A 85 -3.24 -8.72 8.84
C ASP A 85 -3.12 -8.19 7.40
N VAL A 86 -3.74 -8.92 6.49
CA VAL A 86 -3.92 -8.51 5.09
C VAL A 86 -5.34 -8.02 4.93
N GLU A 87 -5.50 -6.76 4.52
CA GLU A 87 -6.79 -6.12 4.33
C GLU A 87 -7.10 -5.99 2.83
N ILE A 88 -8.24 -6.53 2.42
CA ILE A 88 -8.65 -6.59 1.04
C ILE A 88 -9.98 -5.87 0.89
N TYR A 89 -10.08 -5.00 -0.11
CA TYR A 89 -11.33 -4.38 -0.52
C TYR A 89 -11.79 -5.01 -1.83
N SER A 90 -13.06 -5.38 -1.95
CA SER A 90 -13.52 -6.06 -3.13
C SER A 90 -15.01 -5.87 -3.41
N ARG A 91 -15.35 -5.70 -4.70
CA ARG A 91 -16.75 -5.72 -5.21
C ARG A 91 -17.11 -7.10 -5.80
N TYR A 92 -16.21 -8.06 -5.76
CA TYR A 92 -16.52 -9.44 -6.06
C TYR A 92 -17.26 -10.08 -4.89
N PRO A 93 -18.09 -11.13 -5.12
CA PRO A 93 -18.80 -11.83 -4.04
C PRO A 93 -17.88 -12.44 -2.97
N SER A 94 -16.69 -12.90 -3.39
CA SER A 94 -15.65 -13.40 -2.48
C SER A 94 -14.25 -13.12 -3.02
N VAL A 95 -13.25 -13.32 -2.17
CA VAL A 95 -11.84 -13.21 -2.52
C VAL A 95 -11.07 -14.43 -2.01
N ARG A 96 -10.09 -14.88 -2.81
CA ARG A 96 -9.11 -15.91 -2.43
C ARG A 96 -7.77 -15.26 -2.19
N LEU A 97 -7.15 -15.56 -1.05
CA LEU A 97 -5.80 -15.12 -0.74
C LEU A 97 -4.82 -16.28 -0.88
N TYR A 98 -3.69 -15.99 -1.49
CA TYR A 98 -2.58 -16.93 -1.70
C TYR A 98 -1.27 -16.34 -1.18
N LEU A 99 -0.46 -17.17 -0.56
CA LEU A 99 0.93 -16.86 -0.22
C LEU A 99 1.83 -17.91 -0.86
N ASN A 100 2.76 -17.48 -1.73
CA ASN A 100 3.66 -18.38 -2.47
C ASN A 100 2.90 -19.52 -3.17
N ASP A 101 1.85 -19.16 -3.91
CA ASP A 101 0.92 -20.04 -4.64
C ASP A 101 0.08 -20.98 -3.78
N LYS A 102 0.27 -20.98 -2.46
CA LYS A 102 -0.56 -21.74 -1.53
C LYS A 102 -1.80 -20.97 -1.15
N LEU A 103 -2.99 -21.56 -1.35
CA LEU A 103 -4.24 -20.98 -0.89
C LEU A 103 -4.24 -20.86 0.65
N ILE A 104 -4.43 -19.64 1.15
CA ILE A 104 -4.61 -19.34 2.57
C ILE A 104 -6.09 -19.49 2.96
N GLY A 105 -6.98 -19.02 2.09
CA GLY A 105 -8.42 -19.13 2.32
C GLY A 105 -9.24 -18.33 1.32
N GLU A 106 -10.56 -18.48 1.44
CA GLU A 106 -11.57 -17.70 0.73
C GLU A 106 -12.49 -17.04 1.74
N LYS A 107 -12.82 -15.76 1.53
CA LYS A 107 -13.75 -14.98 2.36
C LYS A 107 -14.73 -14.22 1.49
N ALA A 108 -15.95 -14.10 1.96
CA ALA A 108 -16.97 -13.24 1.36
C ALA A 108 -16.55 -11.76 1.47
N THR A 109 -16.96 -10.95 0.49
CA THR A 109 -16.78 -9.51 0.43
C THR A 109 -18.05 -8.84 -0.09
N THR A 110 -19.19 -9.30 0.38
CA THR A 110 -20.50 -8.75 0.04
C THR A 110 -20.75 -7.45 0.80
N ARG A 111 -21.93 -6.90 0.65
CA ARG A 111 -22.36 -5.72 1.40
C ARG A 111 -22.40 -5.99 2.91
N GLU A 112 -22.68 -7.22 3.32
CA GLU A 112 -22.73 -7.62 4.74
C GLU A 112 -21.35 -7.56 5.39
N GLU A 113 -20.28 -7.88 4.63
CA GLU A 113 -18.89 -7.73 5.04
C GLU A 113 -18.34 -6.35 4.70
N GLU A 114 -19.19 -5.37 4.38
CA GLU A 114 -18.79 -4.01 4.01
C GLU A 114 -17.79 -3.97 2.85
N PHE A 115 -17.84 -4.95 1.95
CA PHE A 115 -16.89 -5.09 0.83
C PHE A 115 -15.44 -5.25 1.26
N LYS A 116 -15.19 -5.81 2.44
CA LYS A 116 -13.87 -6.04 3.03
C LYS A 116 -13.66 -7.49 3.42
N ALA A 117 -12.40 -7.92 3.36
CA ALA A 117 -11.96 -9.17 4.01
C ALA A 117 -10.61 -8.92 4.69
N ILE A 118 -10.46 -9.43 5.91
CA ILE A 118 -9.19 -9.40 6.64
C ILE A 118 -8.73 -10.83 6.84
N PHE A 119 -7.50 -11.13 6.41
CA PHE A 119 -6.83 -12.40 6.63
C PHE A 119 -5.65 -12.18 7.56
N THR A 120 -5.58 -12.94 8.64
CA THR A 120 -4.43 -12.98 9.53
C THR A 120 -3.59 -14.19 9.21
N LEU A 121 -2.32 -14.00 8.87
CA LEU A 121 -1.43 -15.11 8.51
C LEU A 121 0.02 -14.82 8.96
N PRO A 122 0.82 -15.87 9.20
CA PRO A 122 2.24 -15.71 9.46
C PRO A 122 2.95 -15.09 8.25
N TYR A 123 3.71 -14.02 8.48
CA TYR A 123 4.51 -13.41 7.42
C TYR A 123 5.60 -14.36 6.94
N ALA A 124 5.69 -14.51 5.65
CA ALA A 124 6.82 -15.14 4.97
C ALA A 124 7.12 -14.34 3.68
N PRO A 125 8.40 -14.07 3.40
CA PRO A 125 8.79 -13.43 2.15
C PRO A 125 8.30 -14.21 0.92
N GLY A 126 8.01 -13.48 -0.15
CA GLY A 126 7.56 -14.07 -1.41
C GLY A 126 6.46 -13.30 -2.09
N THR A 127 5.49 -14.00 -2.62
CA THR A 127 4.37 -13.45 -3.40
C THR A 127 3.06 -13.60 -2.63
N LEU A 128 2.46 -12.48 -2.28
CA LEU A 128 1.11 -12.40 -1.73
C LEU A 128 0.16 -12.02 -2.87
N ARG A 129 -0.78 -12.90 -3.22
CA ARG A 129 -1.75 -12.69 -4.30
C ARG A 129 -3.18 -12.82 -3.78
N VAL A 130 -4.01 -11.86 -4.13
CA VAL A 130 -5.46 -11.96 -3.96
C VAL A 130 -6.13 -12.09 -5.30
N ALA A 131 -7.20 -12.88 -5.37
CA ALA A 131 -8.07 -12.98 -6.53
C ALA A 131 -9.52 -12.69 -6.13
N GLY A 132 -10.20 -11.84 -6.90
CA GLY A 132 -11.64 -11.64 -6.84
C GLY A 132 -12.37 -12.80 -7.50
N VAL A 133 -13.37 -13.35 -6.82
CA VAL A 133 -14.09 -14.56 -7.26
C VAL A 133 -15.54 -14.24 -7.53
N GLU A 134 -16.02 -14.67 -8.70
CA GLU A 134 -17.41 -14.59 -9.11
C GLU A 134 -17.83 -15.89 -9.79
N ASN A 135 -18.94 -16.47 -9.36
CA ASN A 135 -19.42 -17.77 -9.85
C ASN A 135 -18.36 -18.89 -9.74
N GLY A 136 -17.58 -18.88 -8.64
CA GLY A 136 -16.52 -19.85 -8.39
C GLY A 136 -15.23 -19.66 -9.21
N GLN A 137 -15.20 -18.68 -10.10
CA GLN A 137 -14.06 -18.38 -10.99
C GLN A 137 -13.33 -17.11 -10.57
N GLU A 138 -12.01 -17.14 -10.63
CA GLU A 138 -11.16 -15.94 -10.48
C GLU A 138 -11.31 -15.04 -11.69
N LYS A 139 -11.59 -13.74 -11.45
CA LYS A 139 -11.84 -12.73 -12.50
C LYS A 139 -10.73 -11.70 -12.61
N GLU A 140 -10.18 -11.29 -11.49
CA GLU A 140 -9.14 -10.29 -11.36
C GLU A 140 -8.19 -10.68 -10.25
N SER A 141 -6.94 -10.27 -10.33
CA SER A 141 -5.99 -10.48 -9.24
C SER A 141 -5.11 -9.27 -8.99
N ARG A 142 -4.65 -9.14 -7.74
CA ARG A 142 -3.61 -8.18 -7.31
C ARG A 142 -2.51 -8.95 -6.61
N THR A 143 -1.30 -8.43 -6.73
CA THR A 143 -0.12 -9.11 -6.21
C THR A 143 0.83 -8.10 -5.57
N LEU A 144 1.32 -8.46 -4.38
CA LEU A 144 2.45 -7.79 -3.72
C LEU A 144 3.60 -8.79 -3.62
N GLU A 145 4.80 -8.33 -3.92
CA GLU A 145 5.99 -9.18 -3.88
C GLU A 145 7.04 -8.62 -2.94
N THR A 146 7.68 -9.50 -2.19
CA THR A 146 8.86 -9.12 -1.41
C THR A 146 10.00 -8.74 -2.35
N ALA A 147 10.48 -7.51 -2.24
CA ALA A 147 11.63 -7.04 -3.00
C ALA A 147 12.95 -7.61 -2.45
N GLY A 148 13.93 -7.69 -3.32
CA GLY A 148 15.30 -8.03 -2.93
C GLY A 148 16.05 -6.80 -2.38
N LYS A 149 17.38 -6.90 -2.33
CA LYS A 149 18.23 -5.79 -1.90
C LYS A 149 18.17 -4.62 -2.89
N PRO A 150 18.29 -3.35 -2.42
CA PRO A 150 18.46 -2.18 -3.26
C PRO A 150 19.52 -2.40 -4.34
N ALA A 151 19.21 -2.04 -5.58
CA ALA A 151 20.12 -2.27 -6.71
C ALA A 151 20.11 -1.17 -7.75
N ARG A 152 19.03 -0.41 -7.90
CA ARG A 152 18.87 0.62 -8.93
C ARG A 152 18.00 1.76 -8.41
N ILE A 153 18.18 2.93 -9.02
CA ILE A 153 17.26 4.06 -8.92
C ILE A 153 16.40 4.07 -10.17
N ARG A 154 15.09 4.20 -10.00
CA ARG A 154 14.12 4.44 -11.07
C ARG A 154 13.60 5.86 -10.91
N LEU A 155 13.69 6.65 -11.98
CA LEU A 155 13.10 7.98 -12.04
C LEU A 155 11.89 7.94 -12.97
N THR A 156 10.79 8.52 -12.52
CA THR A 156 9.56 8.64 -13.32
C THR A 156 9.07 10.08 -13.22
N ALA A 157 9.05 10.78 -14.35
CA ALA A 157 8.50 12.11 -14.43
C ALA A 157 7.01 12.06 -14.77
N ASP A 158 6.23 12.99 -14.22
CA ASP A 158 4.80 13.12 -14.51
C ASP A 158 4.55 13.63 -15.93
N ARG A 159 5.55 14.30 -16.52
CA ARG A 159 5.54 14.80 -17.90
C ARG A 159 6.96 14.86 -18.46
N THR A 160 7.08 14.73 -19.78
CA THR A 160 8.36 14.74 -20.50
C THR A 160 8.70 16.09 -21.12
N GLU A 161 7.71 16.99 -21.18
CA GLU A 161 7.86 18.33 -21.75
C GLU A 161 7.18 19.36 -20.86
N ILE A 162 7.78 20.53 -20.72
CA ILE A 162 7.24 21.68 -20.01
C ILE A 162 7.47 22.95 -20.83
N SER A 163 6.64 23.97 -20.60
CA SER A 163 6.86 25.31 -21.15
C SER A 163 7.98 26.02 -20.42
N ALA A 164 8.82 26.77 -21.15
CA ALA A 164 9.85 27.63 -20.55
C ALA A 164 9.24 28.97 -20.12
N ASP A 165 8.20 28.94 -19.29
CA ASP A 165 7.42 30.09 -18.84
C ASP A 165 7.80 30.57 -17.42
N GLY A 166 8.70 29.88 -16.75
CA GLY A 166 9.11 30.15 -15.36
C GLY A 166 8.08 29.70 -14.31
N GLU A 167 6.95 29.12 -14.70
CA GLU A 167 5.86 28.69 -13.82
C GLU A 167 5.59 27.19 -13.90
N SER A 168 5.87 26.56 -15.03
CA SER A 168 5.63 25.13 -15.25
C SER A 168 6.57 24.28 -14.40
N LEU A 169 6.00 23.24 -13.76
CA LEU A 169 6.72 22.31 -12.89
C LEU A 169 6.68 20.89 -13.45
N VAL A 170 7.74 20.13 -13.21
CA VAL A 170 7.78 18.67 -13.39
C VAL A 170 8.00 18.02 -12.04
N TYR A 171 7.19 17.02 -11.72
CA TYR A 171 7.39 16.18 -10.56
C TYR A 171 8.08 14.90 -10.95
N VAL A 172 9.20 14.61 -10.33
CA VAL A 172 9.98 13.39 -10.59
C VAL A 172 9.95 12.51 -9.34
N VAL A 173 9.40 11.31 -9.52
CA VAL A 173 9.42 10.28 -8.48
C VAL A 173 10.72 9.50 -8.60
N ALA A 174 11.50 9.44 -7.52
CA ALA A 174 12.70 8.62 -7.40
C ALA A 174 12.40 7.41 -6.51
N GLU A 175 12.55 6.21 -7.06
CA GLU A 175 12.30 4.96 -6.36
C GLU A 175 13.56 4.11 -6.32
N ILE A 176 13.85 3.53 -5.17
CA ILE A 176 14.88 2.49 -5.03
C ILE A 176 14.26 1.15 -5.40
N THR A 177 14.85 0.45 -6.36
CA THR A 177 14.37 -0.84 -6.82
C THR A 177 15.42 -1.94 -6.65
N ASP A 178 14.96 -3.19 -6.57
CA ASP A 178 15.82 -4.36 -6.62
C ASP A 178 16.28 -4.66 -8.06
N LYS A 179 17.06 -5.74 -8.22
CA LYS A 179 17.55 -6.19 -9.54
C LYS A 179 16.43 -6.55 -10.51
N LYS A 180 15.24 -6.91 -10.01
CA LYS A 180 14.06 -7.26 -10.81
C LYS A 180 13.15 -6.05 -11.09
N GLY A 181 13.52 -4.85 -10.61
CA GLY A 181 12.75 -3.62 -10.79
C GLY A 181 11.60 -3.45 -9.79
N ARG A 182 11.50 -4.27 -8.75
CA ARG A 182 10.51 -4.12 -7.69
C ARG A 182 10.96 -3.02 -6.73
N VAL A 183 10.05 -2.17 -6.33
CA VAL A 183 10.32 -1.12 -5.34
C VAL A 183 10.73 -1.77 -4.02
N VAL A 184 11.77 -1.23 -3.39
CA VAL A 184 12.23 -1.62 -2.06
C VAL A 184 11.70 -0.60 -1.06
N PRO A 185 10.53 -0.81 -0.44
CA PRO A 185 9.84 0.22 0.33
C PRO A 185 10.57 0.62 1.61
N ASN A 186 11.48 -0.21 2.08
CA ASN A 186 12.28 0.02 3.28
C ASN A 186 13.70 0.53 2.96
N ALA A 187 13.95 0.97 1.72
CA ALA A 187 15.25 1.51 1.33
C ALA A 187 15.46 2.90 1.96
N ASP A 188 16.59 3.08 2.62
CA ASP A 188 17.03 4.32 3.30
C ASP A 188 18.28 4.93 2.66
N ASN A 189 18.53 4.63 1.39
CA ASN A 189 19.70 5.09 0.67
C ASN A 189 19.66 6.62 0.48
N LEU A 190 20.78 7.29 0.75
CA LEU A 190 20.94 8.70 0.41
C LEU A 190 20.96 8.90 -1.11
N LEU A 191 20.10 9.78 -1.61
CA LEU A 191 20.05 10.18 -3.01
C LEU A 191 20.61 11.62 -3.16
N ALA A 192 21.51 11.82 -4.13
CA ALA A 192 21.94 13.13 -4.55
C ALA A 192 21.29 13.49 -5.90
N PHE A 193 20.77 14.70 -6.01
CA PHE A 193 20.15 15.21 -7.24
C PHE A 193 21.02 16.32 -7.82
N GLU A 194 21.31 16.23 -9.12
CA GLU A 194 22.04 17.24 -9.87
C GLU A 194 21.25 17.59 -11.14
N LEU A 195 21.17 18.87 -11.46
CA LEU A 195 20.63 19.38 -12.72
C LEU A 195 21.82 19.66 -13.66
N GLN A 196 21.74 19.15 -14.88
CA GLN A 196 22.72 19.40 -15.93
C GLN A 196 22.13 20.30 -17.01
#